data_3d9a0d297b5c356f74c31d21f620b024
#
_entry.id   3d9a0d297b5c356f74c31d21f620b024
#
_cell.length_a   1.000
_cell.length_b   1.000
_cell.length_c   1.000
_cell.angle_alpha   90.00
_cell.angle_beta   90.00
_cell.angle_gamma   90.00
#
_symmetry.space_group_name_H-M   'P 1'
#
loop_
_entity.id
_entity.type
_entity.pdbx_description
1 polymer ?
#
loop_
_entity_poly.entity_id
_entity_poly.type
_entity_poly.pdbx_seq_one_letter_code
_entity_poly.pdbx_strand_id
1 'polypeptide(L)'
;MKRSMYALLTAAVVTATRLSAQNAAPVLNFDSAPAPLVLPDDIYLGEVGGVATNSRGDIFVYTRTGHPTLSMGTARPFAHGGSRLFQFDRSGKFTRELGQGLYGFLFAAQVRVDPQDNLWVVDEMSAMVMKFDPQGRVAFLLGRKAEAIQNPPRAGGPGGGAEGGGGRGGGAPGAGAQQDLFNRPTDVAWDAQGNVFVADGHGNARVAKFSKDGVFVKSWGQKGTAPGQFASVDSIAVDAQGNVYAADGGNMRIQVFDNNGTFKTEIKNVGNAQAICITPAANQVMYVSNSNPPNDLDTAGEIYKMRLDGSMIGKFGRAGKLLKEFGTVNAIDCRGENTLYVGEVGNFRVQKLTIH
;
A
#
# COMPACT_ATOMS: atom_id res chain seq x y z
N MET A 1 -73.79 -20.44 43.70
CA MET A 1 -72.75 -19.48 43.27
C MET A 1 -71.44 -20.25 43.08
N LYS A 2 -71.07 -20.58 41.81
CA LYS A 2 -69.82 -21.29 41.47
C LYS A 2 -68.95 -20.27 40.74
N ARG A 3 -67.75 -19.93 41.29
CA ARG A 3 -66.73 -19.10 40.65
C ARG A 3 -65.76 -20.03 39.91
N SER A 4 -65.75 -19.92 38.57
CA SER A 4 -64.73 -20.54 37.74
C SER A 4 -63.46 -19.65 37.70
N MET A 5 -62.35 -20.18 38.07
CA MET A 5 -61.03 -19.60 37.92
C MET A 5 -60.43 -20.07 36.60
N TYR A 6 -60.23 -19.17 35.65
CA TYR A 6 -59.43 -19.43 34.47
C TYR A 6 -57.94 -19.16 34.76
N ALA A 7 -57.13 -20.16 34.67
CA ALA A 7 -55.67 -20.00 34.72
C ALA A 7 -55.14 -19.71 33.29
N LEU A 8 -54.57 -18.56 33.07
CA LEU A 8 -53.81 -18.23 31.87
C LEU A 8 -52.40 -18.85 31.98
N LEU A 9 -52.08 -19.84 31.13
CA LEU A 9 -50.71 -20.27 30.92
C LEU A 9 -50.05 -19.35 29.85
N THR A 10 -49.13 -18.50 30.28
CA THR A 10 -48.22 -17.80 29.38
C THR A 10 -47.03 -18.67 29.04
N ALA A 11 -46.98 -19.17 27.82
CA ALA A 11 -45.82 -19.86 27.28
C ALA A 11 -44.77 -18.83 26.87
N ALA A 12 -43.65 -18.75 27.61
CA ALA A 12 -42.48 -17.99 27.21
C ALA A 12 -41.71 -18.74 26.15
N VAL A 13 -41.74 -18.23 24.90
CA VAL A 13 -40.89 -18.70 23.83
C VAL A 13 -39.51 -18.11 24.02
N VAL A 14 -38.57 -18.93 24.52
CA VAL A 14 -37.15 -18.58 24.57
C VAL A 14 -36.56 -18.81 23.18
N THR A 15 -36.44 -17.77 22.40
CA THR A 15 -35.65 -17.81 21.16
C THR A 15 -34.17 -17.79 21.54
N ALA A 16 -33.53 -18.97 21.52
CA ALA A 16 -32.09 -19.10 21.62
C ALA A 16 -31.47 -18.58 20.31
N THR A 17 -31.03 -17.32 20.31
CA THR A 17 -30.13 -16.80 19.29
C THR A 17 -28.80 -17.56 19.42
N ARG A 18 -28.56 -18.48 18.47
CA ARG A 18 -27.21 -19.05 18.30
C ARG A 18 -26.29 -17.91 17.87
N LEU A 19 -25.53 -17.34 18.81
CA LEU A 19 -24.32 -16.65 18.44
C LEU A 19 -23.43 -17.70 17.74
N SER A 20 -23.31 -17.60 16.41
CA SER A 20 -22.24 -18.28 15.71
C SER A 20 -20.94 -17.70 16.27
N ALA A 21 -20.22 -18.51 17.06
CA ALA A 21 -18.84 -18.18 17.40
C ALA A 21 -18.10 -18.03 16.07
N GLN A 22 -17.73 -16.79 15.73
CA GLN A 22 -16.84 -16.51 14.62
C GLN A 22 -15.54 -17.25 14.96
N ASN A 23 -15.29 -18.38 14.30
CA ASN A 23 -14.06 -19.14 14.53
C ASN A 23 -12.89 -18.18 14.29
N ALA A 24 -12.09 -17.97 15.33
CA ALA A 24 -10.90 -17.14 15.22
C ALA A 24 -10.04 -17.69 14.07
N ALA A 25 -9.52 -16.80 13.20
CA ALA A 25 -8.69 -17.20 12.08
C ALA A 25 -7.53 -18.12 12.55
N PRO A 26 -7.23 -19.22 11.85
CA PRO A 26 -6.11 -20.09 12.22
C PRO A 26 -4.81 -19.31 12.31
N VAL A 27 -3.98 -19.61 13.31
CA VAL A 27 -2.64 -19.03 13.43
C VAL A 27 -1.68 -19.89 12.62
N LEU A 28 -1.00 -19.27 11.65
CA LEU A 28 -0.01 -19.94 10.82
C LEU A 28 1.36 -19.91 11.49
N ASN A 29 2.08 -21.02 11.40
CA ASN A 29 3.47 -21.09 11.82
C ASN A 29 4.36 -20.43 10.74
N PHE A 30 5.36 -19.67 11.18
CA PHE A 30 6.32 -19.03 10.28
C PHE A 30 7.64 -18.77 10.98
N ASP A 31 8.68 -18.62 10.19
CA ASP A 31 9.99 -18.19 10.65
C ASP A 31 10.37 -16.83 10.05
N SER A 32 11.15 -16.05 10.81
CA SER A 32 11.72 -14.79 10.37
C SER A 32 13.25 -14.89 10.41
N ALA A 33 13.90 -14.64 9.28
CA ALA A 33 15.35 -14.61 9.21
C ALA A 33 15.90 -13.43 10.05
N PRO A 34 16.92 -13.64 10.90
CA PRO A 34 17.40 -12.62 11.83
C PRO A 34 18.07 -11.43 11.13
N ALA A 35 18.73 -11.62 9.99
CA ALA A 35 19.39 -10.56 9.21
C ALA A 35 19.29 -10.87 7.72
N PRO A 36 18.13 -10.59 7.08
CA PRO A 36 17.93 -10.96 5.69
C PRO A 36 18.72 -10.09 4.72
N LEU A 37 19.24 -8.93 5.16
CA LEU A 37 20.01 -7.99 4.37
C LEU A 37 21.33 -7.67 5.05
N VAL A 38 22.42 -7.64 4.26
CA VAL A 38 23.75 -7.24 4.69
C VAL A 38 24.10 -5.93 4.00
N LEU A 39 24.11 -4.86 4.79
CA LEU A 39 24.40 -3.50 4.34
C LEU A 39 25.89 -3.17 4.54
N PRO A 40 26.48 -2.31 3.70
CA PRO A 40 27.77 -1.66 4.01
C PRO A 40 27.66 -0.82 5.29
N ASP A 41 28.80 -0.58 5.94
CA ASP A 41 28.86 0.11 7.24
C ASP A 41 28.37 1.57 7.22
N ASP A 42 28.34 2.18 6.03
CA ASP A 42 27.91 3.57 5.80
C ASP A 42 26.47 3.68 5.28
N ILE A 43 25.74 2.57 5.17
CA ILE A 43 24.35 2.55 4.68
C ILE A 43 23.43 2.03 5.78
N TYR A 44 22.41 2.80 6.07
CA TYR A 44 21.34 2.45 7.02
C TYR A 44 19.98 2.48 6.31
N LEU A 45 19.14 1.53 6.65
CA LEU A 45 17.72 1.62 6.27
C LEU A 45 17.03 2.63 7.19
N GLY A 46 16.25 3.52 6.60
CA GLY A 46 15.23 4.29 7.30
C GLY A 46 13.88 3.57 7.23
N GLU A 47 12.80 4.33 7.21
CA GLU A 47 11.47 3.79 6.98
C GLU A 47 11.41 3.05 5.63
N VAL A 48 11.07 1.77 5.65
CA VAL A 48 10.99 0.98 4.42
C VAL A 48 9.61 1.18 3.79
N GLY A 49 9.57 2.01 2.75
CA GLY A 49 8.36 2.26 1.97
C GLY A 49 7.99 1.06 1.09
N GLY A 50 8.98 0.44 0.45
CA GLY A 50 8.76 -0.67 -0.47
C GLY A 50 9.84 -1.75 -0.41
N VAL A 51 9.43 -3.00 -0.66
CA VAL A 51 10.32 -4.14 -0.88
C VAL A 51 9.75 -5.02 -1.99
N ALA A 52 10.60 -5.49 -2.90
CA ALA A 52 10.23 -6.39 -3.99
C ALA A 52 11.39 -7.30 -4.38
N THR A 53 11.06 -8.44 -5.01
CA THR A 53 12.07 -9.35 -5.58
C THR A 53 11.88 -9.51 -7.09
N ASN A 54 12.95 -9.80 -7.82
CA ASN A 54 12.90 -10.14 -9.24
C ASN A 54 12.92 -11.66 -9.47
N SER A 55 12.89 -12.07 -10.74
CA SER A 55 12.91 -13.50 -11.12
C SER A 55 14.19 -14.23 -10.69
N ARG A 56 15.30 -13.52 -10.49
CA ARG A 56 16.59 -14.08 -10.03
C ARG A 56 16.67 -14.16 -8.50
N GLY A 57 15.71 -13.57 -7.80
CA GLY A 57 15.70 -13.45 -6.34
C GLY A 57 16.49 -12.27 -5.81
N ASP A 58 16.95 -11.34 -6.67
CA ASP A 58 17.51 -10.08 -6.19
C ASP A 58 16.43 -9.29 -5.44
N ILE A 59 16.81 -8.62 -4.37
CA ILE A 59 15.91 -7.90 -3.47
C ILE A 59 16.10 -6.40 -3.70
N PHE A 60 15.00 -5.67 -3.85
CA PHE A 60 14.98 -4.22 -3.99
C PHE A 60 14.27 -3.61 -2.80
N VAL A 61 14.89 -2.58 -2.20
CA VAL A 61 14.37 -1.88 -1.03
C VAL A 61 14.34 -0.39 -1.31
N TYR A 62 13.15 0.19 -1.30
CA TYR A 62 12.96 1.63 -1.41
C TYR A 62 12.67 2.20 -0.03
N THR A 63 13.53 3.07 0.45
CA THR A 63 13.56 3.50 1.85
C THR A 63 13.73 5.01 1.98
N ARG A 64 13.15 5.56 3.04
CA ARG A 64 13.28 6.96 3.44
C ARG A 64 14.49 7.09 4.37
N THR A 65 15.54 7.77 3.92
CA THR A 65 16.80 7.88 4.64
C THR A 65 17.12 9.30 5.11
N GLY A 66 16.20 10.24 4.92
CA GLY A 66 16.42 11.63 5.31
C GLY A 66 15.15 12.46 5.20
N HIS A 67 15.27 13.74 5.51
CA HIS A 67 14.19 14.69 5.36
C HIS A 67 14.08 15.13 3.89
N PRO A 68 12.91 14.92 3.24
CA PRO A 68 12.73 15.29 1.83
C PRO A 68 12.59 16.79 1.62
N THR A 69 12.43 17.56 2.70
CA THR A 69 12.28 19.02 2.63
C THR A 69 13.20 19.71 3.61
N LEU A 70 13.86 20.76 3.14
CA LEU A 70 14.60 21.71 3.95
C LEU A 70 13.94 23.08 3.81
N SER A 71 13.58 23.72 4.92
CA SER A 71 13.10 25.10 4.93
C SER A 71 14.29 26.03 5.15
N MET A 72 14.58 26.89 4.18
CA MET A 72 15.57 27.96 4.34
C MET A 72 14.85 29.28 4.66
N GLY A 73 14.88 29.67 5.93
CA GLY A 73 14.14 30.83 6.42
C GLY A 73 12.62 30.67 6.30
N THR A 74 11.90 31.79 6.20
CA THR A 74 10.43 31.80 6.06
C THR A 74 9.96 31.67 4.62
N ALA A 75 10.85 31.59 3.62
CA ALA A 75 10.49 31.89 2.24
C ALA A 75 10.40 30.69 1.29
N ARG A 76 11.14 29.59 1.49
CA ARG A 76 11.16 28.49 0.52
C ARG A 76 11.46 27.13 1.13
N PRO A 77 10.52 26.15 1.06
CA PRO A 77 10.88 24.77 1.21
C PRO A 77 11.65 24.28 -0.03
N PHE A 78 12.82 23.71 0.17
CA PHE A 78 13.53 22.96 -0.87
C PHE A 78 13.22 21.48 -0.69
N ALA A 79 12.67 20.85 -1.72
CA ALA A 79 12.57 19.41 -1.78
C ALA A 79 13.91 18.84 -2.30
N HIS A 80 14.57 17.99 -1.52
CA HIS A 80 15.78 17.27 -1.91
C HIS A 80 15.58 15.78 -1.69
N GLY A 81 16.40 14.94 -2.33
CA GLY A 81 16.30 13.49 -2.22
C GLY A 81 16.37 13.02 -0.77
N GLY A 82 15.25 12.49 -0.28
CA GLY A 82 15.12 11.87 1.05
C GLY A 82 14.94 10.38 1.00
N SER A 83 14.96 9.80 -0.21
CA SER A 83 14.74 8.37 -0.44
C SER A 83 15.85 7.75 -1.28
N ARG A 84 16.12 6.48 -1.03
CA ARG A 84 17.15 5.70 -1.70
C ARG A 84 16.60 4.34 -2.10
N LEU A 85 17.05 3.83 -3.25
CA LEU A 85 16.67 2.51 -3.78
C LEU A 85 17.89 1.60 -3.80
N PHE A 86 17.87 0.57 -2.97
CA PHE A 86 18.95 -0.40 -2.84
C PHE A 86 18.62 -1.71 -3.52
N GLN A 87 19.62 -2.31 -4.16
CA GLN A 87 19.59 -3.67 -4.68
C GLN A 87 20.52 -4.57 -3.87
N PHE A 88 20.00 -5.73 -3.52
CA PHE A 88 20.72 -6.82 -2.87
C PHE A 88 20.62 -8.07 -3.76
N ASP A 89 21.59 -8.93 -3.71
CA ASP A 89 21.50 -10.25 -4.34
C ASP A 89 20.55 -11.18 -3.54
N ARG A 90 20.28 -12.36 -4.08
CA ARG A 90 19.38 -13.35 -3.46
C ARG A 90 19.84 -13.83 -2.06
N SER A 91 21.12 -13.65 -1.72
CA SER A 91 21.64 -13.95 -0.38
C SER A 91 21.42 -12.81 0.61
N GLY A 92 20.96 -11.67 0.14
CA GLY A 92 20.77 -10.45 0.92
C GLY A 92 21.99 -9.55 0.97
N LYS A 93 23.09 -9.83 0.24
CA LYS A 93 24.26 -9.00 0.18
C LYS A 93 24.01 -7.78 -0.70
N PHE A 94 24.37 -6.60 -0.21
CA PHE A 94 24.27 -5.34 -0.96
C PHE A 94 25.04 -5.42 -2.29
N THR A 95 24.41 -4.98 -3.36
CA THR A 95 24.97 -4.96 -4.71
C THR A 95 25.23 -3.54 -5.19
N ARG A 96 24.23 -2.68 -5.11
CA ARG A 96 24.33 -1.29 -5.57
C ARG A 96 23.16 -0.44 -5.09
N GLU A 97 23.32 0.87 -5.22
CA GLU A 97 22.22 1.84 -5.18
C GLU A 97 21.79 2.16 -6.62
N LEU A 98 20.48 2.19 -6.85
CA LEU A 98 19.85 2.55 -8.11
C LEU A 98 19.32 3.98 -8.05
N GLY A 99 19.47 4.74 -9.13
CA GLY A 99 18.92 6.09 -9.23
C GLY A 99 19.52 7.06 -8.21
N GLN A 100 20.78 6.89 -7.80
CA GLN A 100 21.45 7.80 -6.87
C GLN A 100 21.37 9.24 -7.36
N GLY A 101 20.88 10.14 -6.48
CA GLY A 101 20.70 11.55 -6.81
C GLY A 101 19.52 11.84 -7.76
N LEU A 102 18.65 10.87 -8.03
CA LEU A 102 17.49 11.08 -8.89
C LEU A 102 16.54 12.11 -8.27
N TYR A 103 16.21 13.12 -9.06
CA TYR A 103 15.37 14.26 -8.65
C TYR A 103 13.97 13.85 -8.11
N GLY A 104 13.44 12.71 -8.56
CA GLY A 104 12.13 12.19 -8.16
C GLY A 104 12.14 11.38 -6.86
N PHE A 105 13.28 11.12 -6.23
CA PHE A 105 13.38 10.30 -5.01
C PHE A 105 13.26 11.17 -3.76
N LEU A 106 12.03 11.53 -3.38
CA LEU A 106 11.74 12.43 -2.25
C LEU A 106 11.15 11.71 -1.05
N PHE A 107 10.14 10.85 -1.28
CA PHE A 107 9.43 10.17 -0.20
C PHE A 107 8.96 8.79 -0.68
N ALA A 108 9.72 7.77 -0.34
CA ALA A 108 9.51 6.40 -0.76
C ALA A 108 8.11 5.90 -0.35
N ALA A 109 7.27 5.58 -1.33
CA ALA A 109 5.99 4.94 -1.09
C ALA A 109 6.05 3.43 -1.37
N GLN A 110 6.51 3.03 -2.58
CA GLN A 110 6.52 1.62 -2.95
C GLN A 110 7.59 1.31 -4.02
N VAL A 111 8.06 0.07 -4.04
CA VAL A 111 8.76 -0.55 -5.18
C VAL A 111 8.10 -1.87 -5.53
N ARG A 112 7.90 -2.12 -6.82
CA ARG A 112 7.36 -3.37 -7.37
C ARG A 112 8.23 -3.85 -8.52
N VAL A 113 8.17 -5.15 -8.83
CA VAL A 113 8.88 -5.76 -9.97
C VAL A 113 7.86 -6.45 -10.86
N ASP A 114 7.80 -6.04 -12.14
CA ASP A 114 6.88 -6.63 -13.10
C ASP A 114 7.39 -8.01 -13.63
N PRO A 115 6.57 -8.76 -14.39
CA PRO A 115 6.97 -10.06 -14.91
C PRO A 115 8.17 -10.03 -15.88
N GLN A 116 8.55 -8.86 -16.39
CA GLN A 116 9.72 -8.64 -17.25
C GLN A 116 10.93 -8.14 -16.47
N ASP A 117 10.89 -8.21 -15.13
CA ASP A 117 11.92 -7.74 -14.20
C ASP A 117 12.19 -6.22 -14.27
N ASN A 118 11.24 -5.43 -14.80
CA ASN A 118 11.34 -3.98 -14.66
C ASN A 118 10.95 -3.57 -13.24
N LEU A 119 11.65 -2.56 -12.72
CA LEU A 119 11.33 -1.96 -11.42
C LEU A 119 10.34 -0.82 -11.62
N TRP A 120 9.34 -0.78 -10.76
CA TRP A 120 8.37 0.29 -10.68
C TRP A 120 8.48 0.94 -9.30
N VAL A 121 8.84 2.21 -9.30
CA VAL A 121 9.06 2.98 -8.07
C VAL A 121 7.98 4.05 -7.96
N VAL A 122 7.27 4.06 -6.86
CA VAL A 122 6.27 5.07 -6.54
C VAL A 122 6.84 6.01 -5.49
N ASP A 123 6.87 7.28 -5.81
CA ASP A 123 7.29 8.32 -4.88
C ASP A 123 6.14 9.28 -4.59
N GLU A 124 5.79 9.37 -3.32
CA GLU A 124 4.60 10.08 -2.87
C GLU A 124 4.73 11.60 -3.01
N MET A 125 5.90 12.18 -2.65
CA MET A 125 6.08 13.62 -2.65
C MET A 125 6.45 14.17 -4.02
N SER A 126 7.15 13.43 -4.84
CA SER A 126 7.38 13.83 -6.23
C SER A 126 6.15 13.64 -7.10
N ALA A 127 5.13 12.94 -6.60
CA ALA A 127 3.93 12.59 -7.34
C ALA A 127 4.23 11.84 -8.65
N MET A 128 5.17 10.89 -8.60
CA MET A 128 5.68 10.20 -9.79
C MET A 128 5.65 8.68 -9.58
N VAL A 129 5.38 7.97 -10.69
CA VAL A 129 5.65 6.54 -10.83
C VAL A 129 6.74 6.39 -11.90
N MET A 130 7.86 5.79 -11.52
CA MET A 130 9.04 5.66 -12.35
C MET A 130 9.27 4.21 -12.70
N LYS A 131 9.40 3.90 -13.99
CA LYS A 131 9.78 2.57 -14.46
C LYS A 131 11.26 2.53 -14.82
N PHE A 132 11.97 1.57 -14.25
CA PHE A 132 13.36 1.25 -14.60
C PHE A 132 13.39 -0.08 -15.35
N ASP A 133 14.25 -0.17 -16.36
CA ASP A 133 14.55 -1.46 -16.97
C ASP A 133 15.38 -2.36 -16.04
N PRO A 134 15.58 -3.66 -16.39
CA PRO A 134 16.37 -4.57 -15.54
C PRO A 134 17.83 -4.14 -15.34
N GLN A 135 18.36 -3.24 -16.18
CA GLN A 135 19.69 -2.66 -16.05
C GLN A 135 19.73 -1.48 -15.08
N GLY A 136 18.55 -0.99 -14.66
CA GLY A 136 18.40 0.14 -13.74
C GLY A 136 18.37 1.51 -14.41
N ARG A 137 18.06 1.57 -15.72
CA ARG A 137 17.90 2.81 -16.47
C ARG A 137 16.43 3.20 -16.46
N VAL A 138 16.13 4.49 -16.30
CA VAL A 138 14.76 5.00 -16.37
C VAL A 138 14.19 4.74 -17.77
N ALA A 139 13.15 3.94 -17.86
CA ALA A 139 12.46 3.59 -19.09
C ALA A 139 11.35 4.59 -19.45
N PHE A 140 10.50 4.93 -18.46
CA PHE A 140 9.53 6.02 -18.58
C PHE A 140 9.01 6.48 -17.21
N LEU A 141 8.24 7.56 -17.21
CA LEU A 141 7.68 8.20 -16.04
C LEU A 141 6.18 8.41 -16.22
N LEU A 142 5.40 8.19 -15.18
CA LEU A 142 4.01 8.62 -15.08
C LEU A 142 3.90 9.70 -13.99
N GLY A 143 3.02 10.66 -14.22
CA GLY A 143 2.91 11.82 -13.34
C GLY A 143 4.06 12.81 -13.55
N ARG A 144 4.07 13.84 -12.75
CA ARG A 144 5.14 14.84 -12.77
C ARG A 144 5.29 15.50 -11.41
N LYS A 145 6.52 15.76 -11.05
CA LYS A 145 6.84 16.56 -9.89
C LYS A 145 6.36 17.99 -10.08
N ALA A 146 5.66 18.52 -9.07
CA ALA A 146 5.32 19.94 -9.05
C ALA A 146 6.61 20.78 -9.11
N GLU A 147 6.61 21.81 -9.95
CA GLU A 147 7.71 22.75 -10.03
C GLU A 147 8.01 23.37 -8.67
N ALA A 148 9.30 23.39 -8.30
CA ALA A 148 9.75 23.97 -7.03
C ALA A 148 9.48 25.48 -6.92
N ILE A 149 9.25 26.16 -8.05
CA ILE A 149 8.88 27.57 -8.12
C ILE A 149 7.35 27.65 -8.18
N GLN A 150 6.73 27.56 -7.04
CA GLN A 150 5.39 28.13 -6.91
C GLN A 150 5.56 29.63 -6.74
N ASN A 151 4.89 30.42 -7.58
CA ASN A 151 4.77 31.86 -7.35
C ASN A 151 4.36 32.07 -5.89
N PRO A 152 5.04 32.92 -5.12
CA PRO A 152 4.66 33.16 -3.75
C PRO A 152 3.17 33.50 -3.70
N PRO A 153 2.43 33.04 -2.68
CA PRO A 153 1.06 33.46 -2.50
C PRO A 153 1.06 35.01 -2.52
N ARG A 154 0.20 35.61 -3.32
CA ARG A 154 0.02 37.04 -3.32
C ARG A 154 -0.28 37.46 -1.87
N ALA A 155 0.66 38.15 -1.26
CA ALA A 155 0.43 38.78 0.00
C ALA A 155 -0.70 39.83 -0.21
N GLY A 156 -1.84 39.64 0.45
CA GLY A 156 -2.88 40.64 0.45
C GLY A 156 -4.29 40.06 0.34
N GLY A 157 -4.86 39.66 1.45
CA GLY A 157 -6.28 39.46 1.67
C GLY A 157 -6.50 38.94 3.07
N PRO A 158 -7.29 39.63 3.96
CA PRO A 158 -7.60 39.09 5.26
C PRO A 158 -8.59 37.93 5.09
N GLY A 159 -8.17 36.68 5.38
CA GLY A 159 -9.05 35.52 5.46
C GLY A 159 -8.54 34.20 4.91
N GLY A 160 -7.26 34.05 4.57
CA GLY A 160 -6.71 32.79 4.07
C GLY A 160 -6.01 32.00 5.16
N GLY A 161 -6.70 31.04 5.77
CA GLY A 161 -6.08 29.99 6.57
C GLY A 161 -5.08 29.21 5.73
N ALA A 162 -3.86 29.02 6.27
CA ALA A 162 -2.82 28.20 5.65
C ALA A 162 -3.23 26.73 5.70
N GLU A 163 -3.93 26.25 4.68
CA GLU A 163 -4.01 24.83 4.36
C GLU A 163 -3.05 24.50 3.24
N GLY A 164 -2.25 23.48 3.48
CA GLY A 164 -1.06 23.11 2.74
C GLY A 164 -1.26 22.93 1.24
N GLY A 165 -0.30 23.43 0.51
CA GLY A 165 0.19 23.04 -0.81
C GLY A 165 -0.79 22.44 -1.82
N GLY A 166 -1.81 23.17 -2.28
CA GLY A 166 -2.63 22.74 -3.39
C GLY A 166 -1.92 23.02 -4.71
N GLY A 167 -1.56 22.00 -5.45
CA GLY A 167 -1.11 22.10 -6.83
C GLY A 167 -2.17 22.77 -7.71
N ARG A 168 -1.77 23.71 -8.52
CA ARG A 168 -2.61 24.35 -9.52
C ARG A 168 -2.97 23.36 -10.63
N GLY A 169 -4.14 22.82 -10.59
CA GLY A 169 -4.83 22.07 -11.63
C GLY A 169 -6.23 21.84 -11.12
N GLY A 170 -7.15 22.78 -11.38
CA GLY A 170 -8.45 22.82 -10.75
C GLY A 170 -9.43 21.74 -11.22
N GLY A 171 -9.03 20.46 -11.15
CA GLY A 171 -9.95 19.35 -11.23
C GLY A 171 -10.42 18.96 -9.81
N ALA A 172 -11.66 18.51 -9.67
CA ALA A 172 -12.16 17.96 -8.46
C ALA A 172 -11.29 16.74 -8.07
N PRO A 173 -10.99 16.54 -6.74
CA PRO A 173 -10.29 15.33 -6.29
C PRO A 173 -11.04 14.06 -6.68
N GLY A 174 -10.35 12.93 -6.68
CA GLY A 174 -10.90 11.66 -7.12
C GLY A 174 -10.76 11.46 -8.63
N ALA A 175 -11.70 10.76 -9.24
CA ALA A 175 -11.69 10.46 -10.67
C ALA A 175 -11.72 11.71 -11.56
N GLY A 176 -12.15 12.87 -11.02
CA GLY A 176 -12.13 14.16 -11.72
C GLY A 176 -10.77 14.86 -11.72
N ALA A 177 -9.75 14.36 -10.99
CA ALA A 177 -8.42 14.94 -11.01
C ALA A 177 -7.79 14.81 -12.42
N GLN A 178 -6.89 15.75 -12.76
CA GLN A 178 -6.20 15.70 -14.05
C GLN A 178 -5.46 14.37 -14.24
N GLN A 179 -5.43 13.91 -15.49
CA GLN A 179 -4.90 12.58 -15.86
C GLN A 179 -3.45 12.36 -15.43
N ASP A 180 -2.60 13.37 -15.69
CA ASP A 180 -1.15 13.35 -15.50
C ASP A 180 -0.69 13.95 -14.17
N LEU A 181 -1.62 14.29 -13.27
CA LEU A 181 -1.32 14.84 -11.96
C LEU A 181 -1.74 13.87 -10.86
N PHE A 182 -0.76 13.16 -10.33
CA PHE A 182 -0.95 12.43 -9.09
C PHE A 182 -0.88 13.37 -7.89
N ASN A 183 -1.55 12.96 -6.83
CA ASN A 183 -1.49 13.64 -5.54
C ASN A 183 -1.24 12.60 -4.45
N ARG A 184 0.02 12.41 -4.09
CA ARG A 184 0.48 11.43 -3.12
C ARG A 184 0.13 9.98 -3.53
N PRO A 185 0.65 9.49 -4.68
CA PRO A 185 0.47 8.10 -5.10
C PRO A 185 1.17 7.15 -4.12
N THR A 186 0.59 5.97 -3.94
CA THR A 186 1.01 5.02 -2.91
C THR A 186 1.55 3.72 -3.46
N ASP A 187 0.97 3.19 -4.55
CA ASP A 187 1.34 1.88 -5.08
C ASP A 187 1.02 1.75 -6.58
N VAL A 188 1.54 0.69 -7.22
CA VAL A 188 1.35 0.37 -8.63
C VAL A 188 1.17 -1.13 -8.84
N ALA A 189 0.28 -1.50 -9.76
CA ALA A 189 0.08 -2.88 -10.21
C ALA A 189 -0.17 -2.91 -11.72
N TRP A 190 -0.20 -4.10 -12.32
CA TRP A 190 -0.44 -4.30 -13.76
C TRP A 190 -1.27 -5.55 -14.00
N ASP A 191 -1.99 -5.58 -15.10
CA ASP A 191 -2.69 -6.77 -15.58
C ASP A 191 -1.82 -7.61 -16.56
N ALA A 192 -2.35 -8.74 -17.01
CA ALA A 192 -1.66 -9.63 -17.94
C ALA A 192 -1.40 -9.00 -19.32
N GLN A 193 -2.11 -7.95 -19.69
CA GLN A 193 -1.93 -7.17 -20.92
C GLN A 193 -0.86 -6.08 -20.76
N GLY A 194 -0.37 -5.87 -19.54
CA GLY A 194 0.59 -4.84 -19.18
C GLY A 194 -0.03 -3.46 -18.94
N ASN A 195 -1.36 -3.33 -18.87
CA ASN A 195 -1.96 -2.09 -18.41
C ASN A 195 -1.56 -1.83 -16.95
N VAL A 196 -1.32 -0.58 -16.64
CA VAL A 196 -0.79 -0.13 -15.35
C VAL A 196 -1.90 0.52 -14.54
N PHE A 197 -2.01 0.13 -13.28
CA PHE A 197 -2.95 0.69 -12.32
C PHE A 197 -2.15 1.39 -11.22
N VAL A 198 -2.40 2.68 -11.03
CA VAL A 198 -1.74 3.48 -10.00
C VAL A 198 -2.76 3.79 -8.91
N ALA A 199 -2.42 3.44 -7.68
CA ALA A 199 -3.11 3.93 -6.50
C ALA A 199 -2.69 5.38 -6.25
N ASP A 200 -3.49 6.33 -6.74
CA ASP A 200 -3.32 7.77 -6.49
C ASP A 200 -4.10 8.11 -5.20
N GLY A 201 -3.59 7.57 -4.09
CA GLY A 201 -4.37 7.18 -2.93
C GLY A 201 -4.55 8.24 -1.87
N HIS A 202 -3.48 8.85 -1.36
CA HIS A 202 -3.57 9.70 -0.17
C HIS A 202 -4.21 11.06 -0.44
N GLY A 203 -3.94 11.64 -1.62
CA GLY A 203 -4.49 12.93 -1.98
C GLY A 203 -5.77 12.86 -2.81
N ASN A 204 -5.78 12.08 -3.89
CA ASN A 204 -6.89 12.01 -4.83
C ASN A 204 -7.91 10.91 -4.51
N ALA A 205 -7.57 9.91 -3.69
CA ALA A 205 -8.45 8.79 -3.36
C ALA A 205 -9.04 8.11 -4.60
N ARG A 206 -8.18 7.82 -5.59
CA ARG A 206 -8.57 7.19 -6.86
C ARG A 206 -7.59 6.09 -7.28
N VAL A 207 -8.06 5.24 -8.18
CA VAL A 207 -7.20 4.38 -9.00
C VAL A 207 -7.16 4.96 -10.41
N ALA A 208 -5.96 5.12 -10.98
CA ALA A 208 -5.75 5.60 -12.34
C ALA A 208 -5.19 4.46 -13.20
N LYS A 209 -5.83 4.19 -14.35
CA LYS A 209 -5.43 3.16 -15.31
C LYS A 209 -4.73 3.79 -16.51
N PHE A 210 -3.60 3.21 -16.88
CA PHE A 210 -2.81 3.56 -18.07
C PHE A 210 -2.62 2.32 -18.95
N SER A 211 -2.42 2.51 -20.24
CA SER A 211 -1.95 1.45 -21.12
C SER A 211 -0.51 1.05 -20.78
N LYS A 212 -0.06 -0.08 -21.32
CA LYS A 212 1.34 -0.53 -21.22
C LYS A 212 2.37 0.51 -21.72
N ASP A 213 1.94 1.43 -22.58
CA ASP A 213 2.77 2.48 -23.16
C ASP A 213 2.66 3.82 -22.38
N GLY A 214 1.99 3.80 -21.21
CA GLY A 214 1.85 4.96 -20.34
C GLY A 214 0.77 5.96 -20.74
N VAL A 215 -0.12 5.60 -21.68
CA VAL A 215 -1.23 6.46 -22.08
C VAL A 215 -2.38 6.29 -21.08
N PHE A 216 -2.89 7.41 -20.54
CA PHE A 216 -4.03 7.39 -19.64
C PHE A 216 -5.27 6.79 -20.31
N VAL A 217 -5.92 5.88 -19.62
CA VAL A 217 -7.16 5.23 -20.09
C VAL A 217 -8.36 5.79 -19.34
N LYS A 218 -8.34 5.72 -18.01
CA LYS A 218 -9.41 6.21 -17.14
C LYS A 218 -8.98 6.24 -15.68
N SER A 219 -9.83 6.79 -14.83
CA SER A 219 -9.70 6.66 -13.37
C SER A 219 -11.07 6.48 -12.73
N TRP A 220 -11.07 5.94 -11.50
CA TRP A 220 -12.27 5.78 -10.68
C TRP A 220 -11.95 5.97 -9.20
N GLY A 221 -12.96 6.27 -8.42
CA GLY A 221 -12.83 6.55 -7.00
C GLY A 221 -12.95 8.03 -6.66
N GLN A 222 -13.27 8.29 -5.42
CA GLN A 222 -13.33 9.62 -4.79
C GLN A 222 -13.32 9.46 -3.28
N LYS A 223 -13.09 10.51 -2.53
CA LYS A 223 -13.17 10.50 -1.06
C LYS A 223 -14.56 10.06 -0.58
N GLY A 224 -14.60 9.16 0.39
CA GLY A 224 -15.81 8.71 1.05
C GLY A 224 -15.76 7.29 1.57
N THR A 225 -16.93 6.76 1.98
CA THR A 225 -17.09 5.46 2.62
C THR A 225 -18.00 4.49 1.85
N ALA A 226 -18.74 4.99 0.85
CA ALA A 226 -19.62 4.15 0.02
C ALA A 226 -18.80 3.22 -0.90
N PRO A 227 -19.41 2.18 -1.50
CA PRO A 227 -18.78 1.39 -2.56
C PRO A 227 -18.24 2.28 -3.69
N GLY A 228 -17.00 2.04 -4.10
CA GLY A 228 -16.31 2.86 -5.09
C GLY A 228 -15.74 4.19 -4.57
N GLN A 229 -15.92 4.49 -3.29
CA GLN A 229 -15.28 5.62 -2.62
C GLN A 229 -14.19 5.12 -1.67
N PHE A 230 -13.19 5.93 -1.37
CA PHE A 230 -12.04 5.57 -0.55
C PHE A 230 -11.76 6.62 0.54
N ALA A 231 -11.38 6.18 1.72
CA ALA A 231 -10.69 7.07 2.68
C ALA A 231 -9.26 7.33 2.16
N SER A 232 -8.60 6.27 1.71
CA SER A 232 -7.31 6.29 1.00
C SER A 232 -7.25 5.06 0.09
N VAL A 233 -6.32 5.03 -0.88
CA VAL A 233 -5.94 3.79 -1.56
C VAL A 233 -4.48 3.54 -1.19
N ASP A 234 -4.26 2.70 -0.17
CA ASP A 234 -2.93 2.53 0.41
C ASP A 234 -2.06 1.55 -0.39
N SER A 235 -2.69 0.52 -0.96
CA SER A 235 -2.01 -0.46 -1.82
C SER A 235 -2.97 -1.00 -2.89
N ILE A 236 -2.41 -1.55 -3.96
CA ILE A 236 -3.17 -2.09 -5.09
C ILE A 236 -2.55 -3.39 -5.61
N ALA A 237 -3.37 -4.36 -5.96
CA ALA A 237 -2.94 -5.58 -6.64
C ALA A 237 -3.95 -5.97 -7.72
N VAL A 238 -3.50 -6.76 -8.69
CA VAL A 238 -4.34 -7.27 -9.79
C VAL A 238 -4.19 -8.78 -9.84
N ASP A 239 -5.32 -9.49 -9.91
CA ASP A 239 -5.32 -10.96 -10.03
C ASP A 239 -5.17 -11.42 -11.49
N ALA A 240 -5.02 -12.72 -11.70
CA ALA A 240 -4.88 -13.32 -13.03
C ALA A 240 -6.10 -13.13 -13.93
N GLN A 241 -7.27 -12.83 -13.37
CA GLN A 241 -8.51 -12.54 -14.08
C GLN A 241 -8.64 -11.05 -14.44
N GLY A 242 -7.70 -10.21 -13.97
CA GLY A 242 -7.70 -8.77 -14.17
C GLY A 242 -8.57 -8.01 -13.17
N ASN A 243 -9.03 -8.63 -12.08
CA ASN A 243 -9.71 -7.89 -11.03
C ASN A 243 -8.70 -7.07 -10.23
N VAL A 244 -9.10 -5.86 -9.89
CA VAL A 244 -8.28 -4.87 -9.18
C VAL A 244 -8.70 -4.84 -7.72
N TYR A 245 -7.75 -5.11 -6.83
CA TYR A 245 -7.92 -5.09 -5.38
C TYR A 245 -7.29 -3.81 -4.86
N ALA A 246 -8.07 -2.95 -4.24
CA ALA A 246 -7.63 -1.67 -3.69
C ALA A 246 -7.78 -1.68 -2.17
N ALA A 247 -6.67 -1.57 -1.44
CA ALA A 247 -6.66 -1.44 0.01
C ALA A 247 -7.16 -0.05 0.41
N ASP A 248 -8.30 -0.01 1.07
CA ASP A 248 -8.94 1.18 1.62
C ASP A 248 -8.77 1.14 3.14
N GLY A 249 -7.50 1.30 3.59
CA GLY A 249 -7.10 1.06 4.97
C GLY A 249 -7.82 1.97 5.96
N GLY A 250 -8.03 3.23 5.60
CA GLY A 250 -8.79 4.16 6.45
C GLY A 250 -10.26 3.78 6.64
N ASN A 251 -10.84 2.98 5.72
CA ASN A 251 -12.17 2.38 5.87
C ASN A 251 -12.12 0.91 6.31
N MET A 252 -10.94 0.38 6.65
CA MET A 252 -10.71 -0.99 7.14
C MET A 252 -11.28 -2.08 6.22
N ARG A 253 -11.08 -1.92 4.90
CA ARG A 253 -11.57 -2.84 3.87
C ARG A 253 -10.63 -2.91 2.67
N ILE A 254 -10.85 -3.94 1.84
CA ILE A 254 -10.34 -4.00 0.47
C ILE A 254 -11.55 -3.94 -0.45
N GLN A 255 -11.51 -3.10 -1.46
CA GLN A 255 -12.52 -3.07 -2.51
C GLN A 255 -12.02 -3.76 -3.77
N VAL A 256 -12.88 -4.55 -4.40
CA VAL A 256 -12.58 -5.31 -5.61
C VAL A 256 -13.37 -4.73 -6.77
N PHE A 257 -12.66 -4.45 -7.86
CA PHE A 257 -13.22 -3.91 -9.11
C PHE A 257 -12.91 -4.85 -10.27
N ASP A 258 -13.68 -4.76 -11.32
CA ASP A 258 -13.25 -5.32 -12.60
C ASP A 258 -12.11 -4.49 -13.21
N ASN A 259 -11.56 -4.97 -14.32
CA ASN A 259 -10.46 -4.30 -15.03
C ASN A 259 -10.83 -2.89 -15.55
N ASN A 260 -12.13 -2.58 -15.63
CA ASN A 260 -12.69 -1.31 -16.08
C ASN A 260 -13.10 -0.39 -14.92
N GLY A 261 -12.83 -0.78 -13.67
CA GLY A 261 -13.13 0.03 -12.50
C GLY A 261 -14.59 -0.05 -12.05
N THR A 262 -15.35 -1.05 -12.51
CA THR A 262 -16.69 -1.33 -11.99
C THR A 262 -16.55 -2.05 -10.65
N PHE A 263 -17.19 -1.52 -9.60
CA PHE A 263 -17.20 -2.15 -8.29
C PHE A 263 -17.86 -3.54 -8.35
N LYS A 264 -17.20 -4.54 -7.77
CA LYS A 264 -17.68 -5.93 -7.67
C LYS A 264 -18.10 -6.30 -6.26
N THR A 265 -17.21 -6.11 -5.31
CA THR A 265 -17.40 -6.50 -3.91
C THR A 265 -16.43 -5.79 -2.99
N GLU A 266 -16.61 -5.96 -1.69
CA GLU A 266 -15.64 -5.53 -0.68
C GLU A 266 -15.32 -6.67 0.29
N ILE A 267 -14.08 -6.71 0.76
CA ILE A 267 -13.58 -7.63 1.77
C ILE A 267 -13.41 -6.85 3.06
N LYS A 268 -14.14 -7.23 4.10
CA LYS A 268 -14.10 -6.63 5.43
C LYS A 268 -13.26 -7.49 6.40
N ASN A 269 -13.09 -7.01 7.61
CA ASN A 269 -12.33 -7.69 8.68
C ASN A 269 -10.85 -7.90 8.34
N VAL A 270 -10.28 -6.99 7.58
CA VAL A 270 -8.84 -6.94 7.24
C VAL A 270 -8.07 -5.91 8.07
N GLY A 271 -8.78 -5.16 8.93
CA GLY A 271 -8.17 -4.07 9.71
C GLY A 271 -7.63 -2.95 8.82
N ASN A 272 -6.55 -2.30 9.27
CA ASN A 272 -5.88 -1.25 8.52
C ASN A 272 -4.96 -1.86 7.45
N ALA A 273 -5.53 -2.16 6.28
CA ALA A 273 -4.83 -2.76 5.15
C ALA A 273 -3.91 -1.72 4.48
N GLN A 274 -2.62 -1.72 4.82
CA GLN A 274 -1.61 -0.85 4.21
C GLN A 274 -0.86 -1.51 3.05
N ALA A 275 -0.79 -2.83 3.03
CA ALA A 275 -0.12 -3.59 1.97
C ALA A 275 -0.95 -4.80 1.54
N ILE A 276 -1.04 -4.98 0.22
CA ILE A 276 -1.61 -6.17 -0.42
C ILE A 276 -0.57 -6.78 -1.34
N CYS A 277 -0.47 -8.10 -1.34
CA CYS A 277 0.27 -8.86 -2.35
C CYS A 277 -0.54 -10.09 -2.75
N ILE A 278 -0.75 -10.28 -4.05
CA ILE A 278 -1.36 -11.48 -4.64
C ILE A 278 -0.27 -12.33 -5.25
N THR A 279 -0.22 -13.62 -4.89
CA THR A 279 0.81 -14.54 -5.40
C THR A 279 0.65 -14.75 -6.92
N PRO A 280 1.76 -14.90 -7.67
CA PRO A 280 1.71 -15.15 -9.12
C PRO A 280 1.36 -16.60 -9.47
N ALA A 281 1.09 -17.47 -8.49
CA ALA A 281 0.79 -18.88 -8.68
C ALA A 281 -0.57 -19.11 -9.39
N ALA A 282 -0.79 -20.31 -9.94
CA ALA A 282 -2.05 -20.67 -10.58
C ALA A 282 -3.23 -20.63 -9.59
N ASN A 283 -2.99 -21.06 -8.34
CA ASN A 283 -3.94 -20.92 -7.23
C ASN A 283 -3.54 -19.71 -6.38
N GLN A 284 -3.97 -18.54 -6.82
CA GLN A 284 -3.61 -17.28 -6.18
C GLN A 284 -4.15 -17.17 -4.76
N VAL A 285 -3.30 -16.71 -3.86
CA VAL A 285 -3.68 -16.26 -2.52
C VAL A 285 -3.25 -14.81 -2.35
N MET A 286 -3.89 -14.13 -1.42
CA MET A 286 -3.61 -12.75 -1.09
C MET A 286 -3.03 -12.67 0.33
N TYR A 287 -1.94 -11.91 0.48
CA TYR A 287 -1.42 -11.48 1.78
C TYR A 287 -1.79 -10.03 2.02
N VAL A 288 -2.30 -9.75 3.21
CA VAL A 288 -2.81 -8.44 3.61
C VAL A 288 -2.23 -8.06 4.96
N SER A 289 -1.64 -6.89 5.08
CA SER A 289 -1.22 -6.37 6.38
C SER A 289 -2.42 -5.78 7.13
N ASN A 290 -2.54 -6.08 8.41
CA ASN A 290 -3.30 -5.29 9.38
C ASN A 290 -2.29 -4.44 10.16
N SER A 291 -1.95 -3.29 9.58
CA SER A 291 -0.86 -2.47 10.09
C SER A 291 -1.25 -1.67 11.32
N ASN A 292 -0.28 -1.45 12.19
CA ASN A 292 -0.43 -0.62 13.38
C ASN A 292 -0.85 0.81 13.00
N PRO A 293 -1.69 1.46 13.80
CA PRO A 293 -1.87 2.91 13.69
C PRO A 293 -0.54 3.63 13.91
N PRO A 294 -0.30 4.78 13.24
CA PRO A 294 0.99 5.49 13.34
C PRO A 294 1.41 5.86 14.77
N ASN A 295 0.45 6.05 15.66
CA ASN A 295 0.69 6.48 17.04
C ASN A 295 0.53 5.34 18.07
N ASP A 296 0.29 4.11 17.63
CA ASP A 296 0.10 2.95 18.51
C ASP A 296 0.72 1.71 17.85
N LEU A 297 1.95 1.38 18.23
CA LEU A 297 2.69 0.23 17.74
C LEU A 297 2.43 -1.04 18.57
N ASP A 298 1.53 -1.00 19.53
CA ASP A 298 1.22 -2.12 20.43
C ASP A 298 -0.05 -2.86 20.03
N THR A 299 -0.78 -2.36 19.03
CA THR A 299 -2.02 -2.99 18.51
C THR A 299 -1.86 -3.41 17.04
N ALA A 300 -2.69 -4.34 16.58
CA ALA A 300 -2.63 -4.90 15.22
C ALA A 300 -1.27 -5.58 14.93
N GLY A 301 -0.59 -5.26 13.82
CA GLY A 301 0.71 -5.86 13.48
C GLY A 301 0.59 -7.31 13.04
N GLU A 302 -0.49 -7.69 12.37
CA GLU A 302 -0.73 -9.03 11.84
C GLU A 302 -0.63 -9.02 10.31
N ILE A 303 -0.33 -10.16 9.73
CA ILE A 303 -0.46 -10.40 8.29
C ILE A 303 -1.47 -11.55 8.10
N TYR A 304 -2.44 -11.33 7.22
CA TYR A 304 -3.46 -12.29 6.87
C TYR A 304 -3.10 -12.98 5.55
N LYS A 305 -3.25 -14.32 5.51
CA LYS A 305 -3.26 -15.11 4.27
C LYS A 305 -4.71 -15.41 3.95
N MET A 306 -5.16 -15.04 2.76
CA MET A 306 -6.57 -15.08 2.36
C MET A 306 -6.73 -15.64 0.96
N ARG A 307 -7.90 -16.20 0.66
CA ARG A 307 -8.34 -16.43 -0.72
C ARG A 307 -8.78 -15.12 -1.35
N LEU A 308 -8.87 -15.08 -2.65
CA LEU A 308 -9.28 -13.88 -3.38
C LEU A 308 -10.76 -13.50 -3.16
N ASP A 309 -11.59 -14.43 -2.69
CA ASP A 309 -12.97 -14.18 -2.28
C ASP A 309 -13.09 -13.53 -0.88
N GLY A 310 -11.95 -13.31 -0.21
CA GLY A 310 -11.88 -12.74 1.14
C GLY A 310 -11.97 -13.76 2.27
N SER A 311 -12.08 -15.05 1.96
CA SER A 311 -12.07 -16.09 3.03
C SER A 311 -10.68 -16.22 3.62
N MET A 312 -10.61 -16.20 4.96
CA MET A 312 -9.37 -16.29 5.73
C MET A 312 -8.80 -17.71 5.70
N ILE A 313 -7.56 -17.85 5.25
CA ILE A 313 -6.79 -19.11 5.37
C ILE A 313 -6.11 -19.14 6.73
N GLY A 314 -5.52 -18.03 7.16
CA GLY A 314 -4.91 -17.89 8.47
C GLY A 314 -4.25 -16.54 8.66
N LYS A 315 -3.71 -16.32 9.85
CA LYS A 315 -2.99 -15.10 10.20
C LYS A 315 -1.71 -15.43 10.98
N PHE A 316 -0.79 -14.48 10.99
CA PHE A 316 0.47 -14.60 11.72
C PHE A 316 1.04 -13.23 12.08
N GLY A 317 1.99 -13.23 13.02
CA GLY A 317 2.59 -12.04 13.56
C GLY A 317 1.75 -11.37 14.65
N ARG A 318 2.30 -10.30 15.19
CA ARG A 318 1.68 -9.42 16.18
C ARG A 318 2.44 -8.09 16.20
N ALA A 319 1.88 -7.10 16.86
CA ALA A 319 2.53 -5.83 17.10
C ALA A 319 3.85 -6.00 17.88
N GLY A 320 4.88 -5.24 17.51
CA GLY A 320 6.13 -5.17 18.25
C GLY A 320 7.37 -4.95 17.38
N LYS A 321 8.55 -5.07 18.00
CA LYS A 321 9.86 -4.76 17.41
C LYS A 321 10.78 -5.98 17.25
N LEU A 322 10.43 -7.12 17.85
CA LEU A 322 11.23 -8.33 17.78
C LEU A 322 11.01 -9.07 16.45
N LEU A 323 11.77 -10.13 16.21
CA LEU A 323 11.52 -11.05 15.11
C LEU A 323 10.11 -11.64 15.24
N LYS A 324 9.42 -11.82 14.11
CA LYS A 324 8.02 -12.29 14.06
C LYS A 324 6.98 -11.29 14.62
N GLU A 325 7.42 -10.09 14.99
CA GLU A 325 6.56 -8.97 15.34
C GLU A 325 6.64 -7.91 14.24
N PHE A 326 5.61 -7.09 14.08
CA PHE A 326 5.52 -6.09 13.01
C PHE A 326 5.14 -4.72 13.55
N GLY A 327 5.74 -3.68 12.97
CA GLY A 327 5.43 -2.29 13.22
C GLY A 327 5.17 -1.54 11.92
N THR A 328 3.92 -1.28 11.57
CA THR A 328 3.48 -0.56 10.37
C THR A 328 4.05 -1.18 9.07
N VAL A 329 3.53 -2.34 8.72
CA VAL A 329 3.87 -3.02 7.47
C VAL A 329 3.30 -2.23 6.30
N ASN A 330 4.18 -1.68 5.46
CA ASN A 330 3.83 -0.88 4.28
C ASN A 330 4.04 -1.64 2.95
N ALA A 331 4.84 -2.69 2.96
CA ALA A 331 5.12 -3.48 1.76
C ALA A 331 5.18 -4.98 2.07
N ILE A 332 4.61 -5.77 1.17
CA ILE A 332 4.72 -7.22 1.15
C ILE A 332 5.10 -7.63 -0.28
N ASP A 333 6.18 -8.38 -0.43
CA ASP A 333 6.49 -9.14 -1.65
C ASP A 333 6.16 -10.61 -1.38
N CYS A 334 5.33 -11.20 -2.22
CA CYS A 334 4.88 -12.58 -2.13
C CYS A 334 5.11 -13.35 -3.45
N ARG A 335 6.18 -13.02 -4.16
CA ARG A 335 6.56 -13.73 -5.40
C ARG A 335 6.73 -15.22 -5.14
N GLY A 336 7.29 -15.60 -4.00
CA GLY A 336 7.25 -16.98 -3.50
C GLY A 336 6.00 -17.16 -2.62
N GLU A 337 5.20 -18.20 -2.87
CA GLU A 337 3.95 -18.41 -2.13
C GLU A 337 4.14 -18.49 -0.60
N ASN A 338 5.21 -19.13 -0.15
CA ASN A 338 5.50 -19.32 1.28
C ASN A 338 6.75 -18.56 1.74
N THR A 339 7.34 -17.72 0.87
CA THR A 339 8.46 -16.86 1.23
C THR A 339 8.05 -15.41 0.98
N LEU A 340 7.98 -14.64 2.05
CA LEU A 340 7.60 -13.23 1.98
C LEU A 340 8.78 -12.34 2.34
N TYR A 341 8.86 -11.18 1.68
CA TYR A 341 9.64 -10.07 2.18
C TYR A 341 8.68 -8.96 2.63
N VAL A 342 8.87 -8.49 3.86
CA VAL A 342 8.00 -7.51 4.50
C VAL A 342 8.81 -6.27 4.84
N GLY A 343 8.37 -5.13 4.32
CA GLY A 343 8.93 -3.81 4.59
C GLY A 343 8.14 -3.09 5.67
N GLU A 344 8.85 -2.61 6.69
CA GLU A 344 8.26 -1.95 7.86
C GLU A 344 8.71 -0.49 7.93
N VAL A 345 7.73 0.41 7.98
CA VAL A 345 7.96 1.84 8.23
C VAL A 345 8.28 2.06 9.72
N GLY A 346 7.50 1.46 10.61
CA GLY A 346 7.65 1.69 12.05
C GLY A 346 8.93 1.11 12.68
N ASN A 347 9.48 0.04 12.10
CA ASN A 347 10.67 -0.65 12.62
C ASN A 347 11.93 -0.48 11.77
N PHE A 348 11.87 0.31 10.68
CA PHE A 348 13.00 0.64 9.81
C PHE A 348 13.76 -0.58 9.27
N ARG A 349 13.03 -1.62 8.86
CA ARG A 349 13.65 -2.90 8.46
C ARG A 349 12.89 -3.64 7.39
N VAL A 350 13.55 -4.65 6.85
CA VAL A 350 12.95 -5.72 6.05
C VAL A 350 13.01 -7.02 6.84
N GLN A 351 11.93 -7.77 6.90
CA GLN A 351 11.94 -9.15 7.36
C GLN A 351 11.74 -10.11 6.18
N LYS A 352 12.49 -11.21 6.15
CA LYS A 352 12.26 -12.36 5.27
C LYS A 352 11.58 -13.46 6.07
N LEU A 353 10.40 -13.84 5.64
CA LEU A 353 9.55 -14.80 6.34
C LEU A 353 9.42 -16.08 5.53
N THR A 354 9.35 -17.21 6.23
CA THR A 354 8.98 -18.51 5.65
C THR A 354 7.74 -19.02 6.37
N ILE A 355 6.65 -19.27 5.63
CA ILE A 355 5.37 -19.76 6.12
C ILE A 355 5.35 -21.29 6.01
N HIS A 356 4.87 -21.99 7.04
CA HIS A 356 4.83 -23.45 7.11
C HIS A 356 3.40 -23.99 7.02
#